data_54613cd14f32e29482cbf4f59632306b
#
_entry.id   54613cd14f32e29482cbf4f59632306b
#
_cell.length_a   1.000
_cell.length_b   1.000
_cell.length_c   1.000
_cell.angle_alpha   90.00
_cell.angle_beta   90.00
_cell.angle_gamma   90.00
#
_symmetry.space_group_name_H-M   'P 1'
#
loop_
_entity.id
_entity.type
_entity.pdbx_description
1 polymer ?
#
loop_
_entity_poly.entity_id
_entity_poly.type
_entity_poly.pdbx_seq_one_letter_code
_entity_poly.pdbx_strand_id
1 'polypeptide(L)'
;SSGILPATLMIMYHKYGYDDQKLKEAMLVATQMGQVIFDNATFAGAEGGCQAETGSASAMAAAAVCYLRGYDIKTQENAAICALLNVMGLICDPIGGMVEFPCNIRNANGVMNALASADMAMAGVKVFVTFDEAVDAMKRVGDSLPSGLRETGEGGIACLLYTSPSPRDS
;
A
#
# COMPACT_ATOMS: atom_id res chain seq x y z
N SER A 1 -5.69 -3.79 -3.49
CA SER A 1 -4.36 -3.31 -4.02
C SER A 1 -3.41 -4.45 -4.37
N SER A 2 -3.96 -5.55 -4.84
CA SER A 2 -3.20 -6.77 -5.18
C SER A 2 -2.19 -6.61 -6.34
N GLY A 3 -2.29 -5.55 -7.11
CA GLY A 3 -1.41 -5.29 -8.25
C GLY A 3 -0.06 -4.67 -7.90
N ILE A 4 0.10 -4.04 -6.74
CA ILE A 4 1.29 -3.23 -6.42
C ILE A 4 2.55 -4.09 -6.30
N LEU A 5 2.54 -5.10 -5.45
CA LEU A 5 3.71 -5.97 -5.24
C LEU A 5 4.11 -6.71 -6.53
N PRO A 6 3.21 -7.43 -7.23
CA PRO A 6 3.61 -8.13 -8.45
C PRO A 6 4.07 -7.17 -9.56
N ALA A 7 3.43 -6.02 -9.75
CA ALA A 7 3.87 -5.05 -10.74
C ALA A 7 5.27 -4.50 -10.42
N THR A 8 5.56 -4.20 -9.15
CA THR A 8 6.89 -3.78 -8.72
C THR A 8 7.94 -4.86 -9.00
N LEU A 9 7.66 -6.13 -8.68
CA LEU A 9 8.57 -7.24 -8.96
C LEU A 9 8.77 -7.46 -10.46
N MET A 10 7.72 -7.29 -11.28
CA MET A 10 7.84 -7.36 -12.75
C MET A 10 8.72 -6.23 -13.32
N ILE A 11 8.68 -5.03 -12.75
CA ILE A 11 9.62 -3.95 -13.10
C ILE A 11 11.04 -4.37 -12.76
N MET A 12 11.27 -4.97 -11.60
CA MET A 12 12.60 -5.45 -11.18
C MET A 12 13.11 -6.54 -12.13
N TYR A 13 12.24 -7.46 -12.53
CA TYR A 13 12.56 -8.49 -13.52
C TYR A 13 12.92 -7.91 -14.89
N HIS A 14 12.00 -7.17 -15.50
CA HIS A 14 12.15 -6.74 -16.90
C HIS A 14 13.14 -5.60 -17.09
N LYS A 15 13.17 -4.64 -16.16
CA LYS A 15 13.99 -3.44 -16.31
C LYS A 15 15.38 -3.60 -15.70
N TYR A 16 15.50 -4.34 -14.61
CA TYR A 16 16.75 -4.47 -13.86
C TYR A 16 17.39 -5.86 -13.95
N GLY A 17 16.73 -6.83 -14.59
CA GLY A 17 17.29 -8.13 -14.93
C GLY A 17 17.47 -9.09 -13.74
N TYR A 18 16.71 -8.92 -12.64
CA TYR A 18 16.73 -9.88 -11.55
C TYR A 18 16.09 -11.20 -11.99
N ASP A 19 16.70 -12.32 -11.62
CA ASP A 19 16.22 -13.65 -11.93
C ASP A 19 15.08 -14.12 -11.01
N ASP A 20 14.42 -15.20 -11.40
CA ASP A 20 13.29 -15.77 -10.66
C ASP A 20 13.64 -16.15 -9.21
N GLN A 21 14.89 -16.59 -8.96
CA GLN A 21 15.30 -16.97 -7.61
C GLN A 21 15.37 -15.74 -6.70
N LYS A 22 15.97 -14.66 -7.19
CA LYS A 22 16.03 -13.38 -6.46
C LYS A 22 14.64 -12.80 -6.21
N LEU A 23 13.72 -12.92 -7.17
CA LEU A 23 12.35 -12.48 -6.99
C LEU A 23 11.60 -13.29 -5.93
N LYS A 24 11.81 -14.62 -5.88
CA LYS A 24 11.25 -15.47 -4.82
C LYS A 24 11.77 -15.07 -3.43
N GLU A 25 13.05 -14.79 -3.30
CA GLU A 25 13.64 -14.30 -2.05
C GLU A 25 13.05 -12.94 -1.65
N ALA A 26 12.89 -12.02 -2.60
CA ALA A 26 12.25 -10.73 -2.38
C ALA A 26 10.78 -10.85 -1.95
N MET A 27 10.05 -11.84 -2.49
CA MET A 27 8.68 -12.14 -2.05
C MET A 27 8.64 -12.62 -0.60
N LEU A 28 9.64 -13.38 -0.13
CA LEU A 28 9.72 -13.78 1.28
C LEU A 28 9.91 -12.55 2.20
N VAL A 29 10.78 -11.63 1.80
CA VAL A 29 10.95 -10.35 2.52
C VAL A 29 9.63 -9.57 2.57
N ALA A 30 8.97 -9.41 1.43
CA ALA A 30 7.66 -8.76 1.35
C ALA A 30 6.63 -9.42 2.28
N THR A 31 6.60 -10.76 2.29
CA THR A 31 5.67 -11.54 3.12
C THR A 31 5.93 -11.30 4.62
N GLN A 32 7.18 -11.19 5.04
CA GLN A 32 7.51 -10.89 6.44
C GLN A 32 6.97 -9.51 6.86
N MET A 33 7.12 -8.49 6.02
CA MET A 33 6.53 -7.17 6.29
C MET A 33 4.99 -7.25 6.33
N GLY A 34 4.40 -7.99 5.40
CA GLY A 34 2.96 -8.23 5.38
C GLY A 34 2.46 -8.97 6.60
N GLN A 35 3.23 -9.93 7.14
CA GLN A 35 2.84 -10.66 8.34
C GLN A 35 2.74 -9.74 9.57
N VAL A 36 3.69 -8.84 9.76
CA VAL A 36 3.64 -7.86 10.86
C VAL A 36 2.37 -6.99 10.76
N ILE A 37 2.03 -6.54 9.53
CA ILE A 37 0.81 -5.74 9.30
C ILE A 37 -0.44 -6.59 9.58
N PHE A 38 -0.47 -7.84 9.12
CA PHE A 38 -1.60 -8.73 9.31
C PHE A 38 -1.89 -9.02 10.80
N ASP A 39 -0.83 -9.25 11.57
CA ASP A 39 -0.95 -9.60 12.99
C ASP A 39 -1.36 -8.40 13.87
N ASN A 40 -1.03 -7.17 13.45
CA ASN A 40 -1.21 -5.97 14.29
C ASN A 40 -2.22 -4.96 13.73
N ALA A 41 -2.65 -5.11 12.47
CA ALA A 41 -3.57 -4.20 11.81
C ALA A 41 -4.54 -4.95 10.88
N THR A 42 -4.79 -4.43 9.69
CA THR A 42 -5.65 -5.05 8.67
C THR A 42 -5.13 -4.73 7.27
N PHE A 43 -5.49 -5.57 6.30
CA PHE A 43 -5.34 -5.27 4.87
C PHE A 43 -6.65 -4.79 4.22
N ALA A 44 -7.76 -4.80 4.95
CA ALA A 44 -9.07 -4.53 4.38
C ALA A 44 -9.38 -3.03 4.32
N GLY A 45 -9.70 -2.52 3.14
CA GLY A 45 -10.12 -1.14 2.95
C GLY A 45 -11.42 -0.82 3.67
N ALA A 46 -12.31 -1.80 3.80
CA ALA A 46 -13.56 -1.70 4.56
C ALA A 46 -13.34 -1.49 6.08
N GLU A 47 -12.21 -1.92 6.61
CA GLU A 47 -11.86 -1.76 8.03
C GLU A 47 -10.96 -0.54 8.25
N GLY A 48 -9.89 -0.42 7.46
CA GLY A 48 -8.81 0.54 7.71
C GLY A 48 -8.67 1.64 6.65
N GLY A 49 -9.57 1.73 5.67
CA GLY A 49 -9.41 2.61 4.52
C GLY A 49 -8.42 2.06 3.49
N CYS A 50 -8.28 2.74 2.36
CA CYS A 50 -7.37 2.31 1.30
C CYS A 50 -5.89 2.37 1.72
N GLN A 51 -5.54 3.12 2.78
CA GLN A 51 -4.22 3.08 3.40
C GLN A 51 -3.82 1.67 3.83
N ALA A 52 -4.76 0.88 4.34
CA ALA A 52 -4.53 -0.49 4.77
C ALA A 52 -4.16 -1.40 3.58
N GLU A 53 -4.82 -1.23 2.44
CA GLU A 53 -4.52 -2.02 1.23
C GLU A 53 -3.29 -1.49 0.49
N THR A 54 -3.36 -0.24 0.05
CA THR A 54 -2.33 0.39 -0.79
C THR A 54 -1.04 0.62 -0.01
N GLY A 55 -1.15 1.07 1.25
CA GLY A 55 0.00 1.27 2.13
C GLY A 55 0.73 -0.01 2.43
N SER A 56 0.00 -1.06 2.81
CA SER A 56 0.60 -2.38 3.09
C SER A 56 1.29 -2.96 1.88
N ALA A 57 0.62 -2.97 0.71
CA ALA A 57 1.21 -3.48 -0.51
C ALA A 57 2.44 -2.68 -0.96
N SER A 58 2.42 -1.35 -0.81
CA SER A 58 3.57 -0.48 -1.11
C SER A 58 4.72 -0.72 -0.13
N ALA A 59 4.45 -0.91 1.16
CA ALA A 59 5.47 -1.21 2.17
C ALA A 59 6.16 -2.55 1.89
N MET A 60 5.39 -3.59 1.61
CA MET A 60 5.89 -4.90 1.20
C MET A 60 6.78 -4.79 -0.04
N ALA A 61 6.33 -4.06 -1.06
CA ALA A 61 7.07 -3.87 -2.30
C ALA A 61 8.35 -3.05 -2.11
N ALA A 62 8.31 -1.98 -1.29
CA ALA A 62 9.47 -1.14 -1.00
C ALA A 62 10.60 -1.93 -0.30
N ALA A 63 10.25 -2.75 0.70
CA ALA A 63 11.21 -3.63 1.36
C ALA A 63 11.83 -4.64 0.38
N ALA A 64 11.00 -5.25 -0.48
CA ALA A 64 11.46 -6.18 -1.51
C ALA A 64 12.45 -5.52 -2.49
N VAL A 65 12.20 -4.28 -2.90
CA VAL A 65 13.13 -3.52 -3.77
C VAL A 65 14.46 -3.28 -3.07
N CYS A 66 14.46 -2.86 -1.81
CA CYS A 66 15.70 -2.67 -1.03
C CYS A 66 16.48 -3.98 -0.90
N TYR A 67 15.79 -5.11 -0.65
CA TYR A 67 16.39 -6.43 -0.62
C TYR A 67 17.08 -6.78 -1.95
N LEU A 68 16.38 -6.63 -3.07
CA LEU A 68 16.92 -6.90 -4.41
C LEU A 68 18.16 -6.05 -4.72
N ARG A 69 18.19 -4.82 -4.19
CA ARG A 69 19.33 -3.90 -4.31
C ARG A 69 20.49 -4.20 -3.35
N GLY A 70 20.35 -5.22 -2.50
CA GLY A 70 21.40 -5.67 -1.57
C GLY A 70 21.53 -4.87 -0.29
N TYR A 71 20.49 -4.13 0.09
CA TYR A 71 20.46 -3.36 1.33
C TYR A 71 20.01 -4.20 2.52
N ASP A 72 20.46 -3.81 3.70
CA ASP A 72 20.20 -4.49 4.96
C ASP A 72 18.75 -4.38 5.43
N ILE A 73 18.38 -5.16 6.43
CA ILE A 73 17.03 -5.21 6.99
C ILE A 73 16.57 -3.85 7.50
N LYS A 74 17.44 -3.05 8.06
CA LYS A 74 17.10 -1.73 8.57
C LYS A 74 16.71 -0.78 7.47
N THR A 75 17.37 -0.84 6.32
CA THR A 75 17.00 -0.06 5.13
C THR A 75 15.68 -0.55 4.54
N GLN A 76 15.44 -1.88 4.54
CA GLN A 76 14.18 -2.47 4.11
C GLN A 76 13.00 -2.01 4.99
N GLU A 77 13.17 -2.02 6.32
CA GLU A 77 12.18 -1.49 7.27
C GLU A 77 11.92 0.01 7.04
N ASN A 78 12.98 0.81 6.90
CA ASN A 78 12.83 2.24 6.63
C ASN A 78 12.04 2.50 5.34
N ALA A 79 12.27 1.73 4.29
CA ALA A 79 11.51 1.84 3.05
C ALA A 79 10.04 1.50 3.26
N ALA A 80 9.75 0.43 4.00
CA ALA A 80 8.38 0.03 4.34
C ALA A 80 7.66 1.13 5.16
N ILE A 81 8.33 1.70 6.16
CA ILE A 81 7.80 2.82 6.95
C ILE A 81 7.48 4.03 6.06
N CYS A 82 8.42 4.46 5.22
CA CYS A 82 8.19 5.57 4.28
C CYS A 82 6.94 5.32 3.42
N ALA A 83 6.79 4.10 2.89
CA ALA A 83 5.67 3.75 2.04
C ALA A 83 4.31 3.80 2.78
N LEU A 84 4.27 3.38 4.05
CA LEU A 84 3.07 3.50 4.90
C LEU A 84 2.74 4.96 5.19
N LEU A 85 3.75 5.75 5.61
CA LEU A 85 3.55 7.16 5.99
C LEU A 85 3.04 8.00 4.83
N ASN A 86 3.49 7.74 3.60
CA ASN A 86 3.11 8.49 2.40
C ASN A 86 1.61 8.40 2.07
N VAL A 87 0.93 7.37 2.53
CA VAL A 87 -0.50 7.13 2.25
C VAL A 87 -1.35 7.03 3.51
N MET A 88 -0.79 7.45 4.66
CA MET A 88 -1.51 7.46 5.93
C MET A 88 -2.79 8.31 5.82
N GLY A 89 -3.93 7.74 6.20
CA GLY A 89 -5.22 8.41 6.10
C GLY A 89 -5.93 8.26 4.76
N LEU A 90 -5.37 7.52 3.79
CA LEU A 90 -6.04 7.30 2.51
C LEU A 90 -7.34 6.52 2.69
N ILE A 91 -8.45 7.15 2.30
CA ILE A 91 -9.80 6.63 2.43
C ILE A 91 -10.11 5.56 1.38
N CYS A 92 -11.14 4.75 1.59
CA CYS A 92 -11.65 3.78 0.62
C CYS A 92 -13.05 4.21 0.13
N ASP A 93 -13.11 4.71 -1.09
CA ASP A 93 -14.29 5.32 -1.69
C ASP A 93 -14.54 4.90 -3.15
N PRO A 94 -14.62 3.56 -3.42
CA PRO A 94 -14.79 3.06 -4.77
C PRO A 94 -16.12 3.47 -5.35
N ILE A 95 -16.12 3.93 -6.62
CA ILE A 95 -17.35 4.34 -7.34
C ILE A 95 -18.21 3.11 -7.62
N GLY A 96 -19.50 3.21 -7.25
CA GLY A 96 -20.45 2.12 -7.46
C GLY A 96 -20.12 0.84 -6.67
N GLY A 97 -19.27 0.92 -5.65
CA GLY A 97 -18.81 -0.24 -4.89
C GLY A 97 -17.88 -1.20 -5.67
N MET A 98 -17.53 -0.83 -6.90
CA MET A 98 -16.65 -1.65 -7.74
C MET A 98 -15.18 -1.31 -7.50
N VAL A 99 -14.36 -2.34 -7.28
CA VAL A 99 -12.90 -2.19 -7.06
C VAL A 99 -12.18 -1.95 -8.42
N GLU A 100 -12.59 -0.89 -9.10
CA GLU A 100 -12.06 -0.48 -10.39
C GLU A 100 -11.53 0.95 -10.33
N PHE A 101 -12.37 1.91 -9.98
CA PHE A 101 -11.99 3.30 -9.87
C PHE A 101 -12.33 3.86 -8.48
N PRO A 102 -11.40 4.49 -7.76
CA PRO A 102 -10.03 4.89 -8.16
C PRO A 102 -8.96 3.81 -7.92
N CYS A 103 -9.32 2.56 -7.65
CA CYS A 103 -8.41 1.51 -7.22
C CYS A 103 -7.28 1.24 -8.21
N ASN A 104 -7.55 1.23 -9.52
CA ASN A 104 -6.54 1.06 -10.55
C ASN A 104 -5.49 2.18 -10.53
N ILE A 105 -5.90 3.44 -10.37
CA ILE A 105 -4.99 4.59 -10.26
C ILE A 105 -4.17 4.49 -8.96
N ARG A 106 -4.81 4.11 -7.85
CA ARG A 106 -4.13 3.94 -6.56
C ARG A 106 -3.13 2.79 -6.58
N ASN A 107 -3.40 1.71 -7.32
CA ASN A 107 -2.41 0.65 -7.53
C ASN A 107 -1.19 1.16 -8.30
N ALA A 108 -1.39 1.91 -9.38
CA ALA A 108 -0.28 2.50 -10.13
C ALA A 108 0.55 3.45 -9.26
N ASN A 109 -0.12 4.33 -8.49
CA ASN A 109 0.55 5.21 -7.53
C ASN A 109 1.28 4.43 -6.42
N GLY A 110 0.72 3.31 -5.97
CA GLY A 110 1.34 2.45 -4.96
C GLY A 110 2.67 1.84 -5.42
N VAL A 111 2.78 1.49 -6.70
CA VAL A 111 4.06 1.07 -7.31
C VAL A 111 5.08 2.21 -7.26
N MET A 112 4.68 3.42 -7.64
CA MET A 112 5.57 4.58 -7.58
C MET A 112 5.96 4.94 -6.15
N ASN A 113 5.02 4.85 -5.20
CA ASN A 113 5.29 5.03 -3.79
C ASN A 113 6.32 4.01 -3.27
N ALA A 114 6.19 2.73 -3.65
CA ALA A 114 7.14 1.70 -3.25
C ALA A 114 8.56 1.99 -3.78
N LEU A 115 8.69 2.34 -5.04
CA LEU A 115 9.98 2.65 -5.66
C LEU A 115 10.61 3.91 -5.04
N ALA A 116 9.85 5.00 -4.89
CA ALA A 116 10.32 6.24 -4.29
C ALA A 116 10.72 6.03 -2.81
N SER A 117 9.94 5.26 -2.05
CA SER A 117 10.25 4.95 -0.65
C SER A 117 11.52 4.13 -0.50
N ALA A 118 11.72 3.16 -1.40
CA ALA A 118 12.97 2.40 -1.46
C ALA A 118 14.16 3.31 -1.79
N ASP A 119 14.04 4.19 -2.78
CA ASP A 119 15.10 5.11 -3.16
C ASP A 119 15.43 6.09 -2.01
N MET A 120 14.43 6.63 -1.31
CA MET A 120 14.64 7.47 -0.13
C MET A 120 15.40 6.73 0.98
N ALA A 121 15.00 5.51 1.31
CA ALA A 121 15.66 4.72 2.34
C ALA A 121 17.10 4.38 1.96
N MET A 122 17.35 3.97 0.72
CA MET A 122 18.68 3.69 0.19
C MET A 122 19.57 4.94 0.13
N ALA A 123 19.00 6.11 -0.06
CA ALA A 123 19.69 7.40 0.01
C ALA A 123 19.99 7.86 1.44
N GLY A 124 19.56 7.09 2.45
CA GLY A 124 19.83 7.37 3.86
C GLY A 124 18.87 8.34 4.53
N VAL A 125 17.68 8.54 3.96
CA VAL A 125 16.61 9.28 4.64
C VAL A 125 16.27 8.57 5.95
N LYS A 126 16.31 9.30 7.05
CA LYS A 126 16.04 8.77 8.38
C LYS A 126 14.56 8.84 8.69
N VAL A 127 14.02 7.74 9.21
CA VAL A 127 12.73 7.68 9.86
C VAL A 127 12.92 7.62 11.38
N PHE A 128 12.00 8.20 12.13
CA PHE A 128 12.11 8.36 13.58
C PHE A 128 11.10 7.49 14.35
N VAL A 129 10.45 6.58 13.64
CA VAL A 129 9.50 5.61 14.20
C VAL A 129 9.93 4.19 13.79
N THR A 130 9.53 3.20 14.56
CA THR A 130 9.70 1.79 14.19
C THR A 130 8.61 1.35 13.22
N PHE A 131 8.80 0.18 12.58
CA PHE A 131 7.78 -0.38 11.69
C PHE A 131 6.50 -0.72 12.45
N ASP A 132 6.62 -1.29 13.66
CA ASP A 132 5.49 -1.60 14.53
C ASP A 132 4.69 -0.34 14.90
N GLU A 133 5.37 0.77 15.25
CA GLU A 133 4.71 2.05 15.54
C GLU A 133 3.98 2.62 14.32
N ALA A 134 4.55 2.48 13.12
CA ALA A 134 3.91 2.92 11.88
C ALA A 134 2.65 2.08 11.58
N VAL A 135 2.71 0.76 11.79
CA VAL A 135 1.57 -0.17 11.62
C VAL A 135 0.48 0.14 12.63
N ASP A 136 0.81 0.34 13.90
CA ASP A 136 -0.13 0.72 14.95
C ASP A 136 -0.78 2.08 14.67
N ALA A 137 -0.01 3.06 14.19
CA ALA A 137 -0.54 4.35 13.78
C ALA A 137 -1.53 4.20 12.61
N MET A 138 -1.21 3.39 11.60
CA MET A 138 -2.10 3.09 10.49
C MET A 138 -3.41 2.47 10.97
N LYS A 139 -3.33 1.51 11.90
CA LYS A 139 -4.53 0.91 12.50
C LYS A 139 -5.40 1.95 13.20
N ARG A 140 -4.83 2.76 14.09
CA ARG A 140 -5.57 3.81 14.81
C ARG A 140 -6.19 4.85 13.89
N VAL A 141 -5.50 5.24 12.83
CA VAL A 141 -6.04 6.13 11.79
C VAL A 141 -7.22 5.47 11.10
N GLY A 142 -7.09 4.19 10.69
CA GLY A 142 -8.17 3.42 10.09
C GLY A 142 -9.41 3.34 10.99
N ASP A 143 -9.21 3.01 12.27
CA ASP A 143 -10.29 2.94 13.27
C ASP A 143 -11.01 4.29 13.46
N SER A 144 -10.30 5.40 13.26
CA SER A 144 -10.84 6.75 13.37
C SER A 144 -11.55 7.27 12.12
N LEU A 145 -11.41 6.59 10.98
CA LEU A 145 -12.10 6.98 9.76
C LEU A 145 -13.63 6.80 9.93
N PRO A 146 -14.44 7.80 9.51
CA PRO A 146 -15.90 7.64 9.43
C PRO A 146 -16.29 6.43 8.55
N SER A 147 -17.39 5.77 8.90
CA SER A 147 -17.90 4.63 8.11
C SER A 147 -18.10 4.94 6.63
N GLY A 148 -18.56 6.14 6.31
CA GLY A 148 -18.73 6.60 4.94
C GLY A 148 -17.44 6.67 4.09
N LEU A 149 -16.27 6.56 4.72
CA LEU A 149 -14.97 6.58 4.04
C LEU A 149 -14.26 5.21 4.05
N ARG A 150 -15.00 4.15 4.41
CA ARG A 150 -14.51 2.77 4.50
C ARG A 150 -15.30 1.82 3.59
N GLU A 151 -15.24 2.08 2.27
CA GLU A 151 -15.81 1.22 1.22
C GLU A 151 -17.36 1.13 1.20
N THR A 152 -18.05 2.00 1.93
CA THR A 152 -19.53 1.96 2.02
C THR A 152 -20.24 2.63 0.83
N GLY A 153 -19.51 3.37 -0.01
CA GLY A 153 -20.12 4.16 -1.08
C GLY A 153 -20.84 5.43 -0.60
N GLU A 154 -20.76 5.74 0.70
CA GLU A 154 -21.48 6.86 1.32
C GLU A 154 -20.67 8.15 1.42
N GLY A 155 -19.38 8.11 1.03
CA GLY A 155 -18.46 9.25 1.13
C GLY A 155 -17.42 9.30 0.03
N GLY A 156 -16.60 10.35 0.05
CA GLY A 156 -15.58 10.55 -0.96
C GLY A 156 -16.12 10.73 -2.37
N ILE A 157 -15.41 10.23 -3.37
CA ILE A 157 -15.83 10.33 -4.78
C ILE A 157 -17.01 9.42 -5.12
N ALA A 158 -17.30 8.40 -4.30
CA ALA A 158 -18.44 7.52 -4.50
C ALA A 158 -19.79 8.25 -4.39
N CYS A 159 -19.83 9.40 -3.69
CA CYS A 159 -21.03 10.21 -3.50
C CYS A 159 -21.21 11.35 -4.51
N LEU A 160 -20.38 11.43 -5.55
CA LEU A 160 -20.55 12.46 -6.57
C LEU A 160 -21.83 12.20 -7.39
N LEU A 161 -22.58 13.25 -7.71
CA LEU A 161 -23.88 13.15 -8.39
C LEU A 161 -23.86 12.31 -9.68
N TYR A 162 -22.77 12.39 -10.45
CA TYR A 162 -22.61 11.62 -11.69
C TYR A 162 -22.20 10.15 -11.48
N THR A 163 -21.85 9.78 -10.25
CA THR A 163 -21.47 8.41 -9.88
C THR A 163 -22.56 7.67 -9.12
N SER A 164 -23.55 8.39 -8.62
CA SER A 164 -24.73 7.80 -7.98
C SER A 164 -25.69 7.27 -9.04
N PRO A 165 -26.30 6.08 -8.86
CA PRO A 165 -27.37 5.63 -9.71
C PRO A 165 -28.45 6.70 -9.76
N SER A 166 -28.86 7.11 -10.97
CA SER A 166 -29.98 8.03 -11.11
C SER A 166 -31.24 7.37 -10.59
N PRO A 167 -32.15 8.09 -9.91
CA PRO A 167 -33.48 7.57 -9.58
C PRO A 167 -34.29 7.09 -10.79
N ARG A 168 -33.81 7.40 -12.02
CA ARG A 168 -34.40 6.93 -13.28
C ARG A 168 -33.86 5.60 -13.76
N ASP A 169 -32.80 5.09 -13.12
CA ASP A 169 -32.12 3.84 -13.47
C ASP A 169 -32.50 2.70 -12.50
N SER A 170 -33.42 2.94 -11.58
CA SER A 170 -33.99 2.00 -10.62
C SER A 170 -35.39 1.51 -11.02
#